data_fa73a0009f48ae06b7caf7d340d6b12b
#
_entry.id   fa73a0009f48ae06b7caf7d340d6b12b
#
_cell.length_a   1.000
_cell.length_b   1.000
_cell.length_c   1.000
_cell.angle_alpha   90.00
_cell.angle_beta   90.00
_cell.angle_gamma   90.00
#
_symmetry.space_group_name_H-M   'P 1'
#
loop_
_entity.id
_entity.type
_entity.pdbx_description
1 polymer ?
#
loop_
_entity_poly.entity_id
_entity_poly.type
_entity_poly.pdbx_seq_one_letter_code
_entity_poly.pdbx_strand_id
1 'polypeptide(L)'
;MISNKILKQTTPILLILAFTGFFTGKNPHYVSGLSPFFYDLARVETIVFVKAKLSRRAQERDYGDQVRNRIEKVISNYHTGLDEKNDVRITEWILEASKKYGYDPLFLTALIITESSFYNWAKSNRGARGLMQLNPATAVALASETRLKWKGTRTLFDPEKNIALGAYYLNKMVNRFGDLNLALEAYNHGPSRLRRYLRKGYQPKRYSRKVLKIYRKIRFQPI
;
A
#
# COMPACT_ATOMS: atom_id res chain seq x y z
N MET A 1 -12.45 -35.68 9.04
CA MET A 1 -13.67 -35.20 9.71
C MET A 1 -13.27 -34.39 10.94
N ILE A 2 -13.13 -33.13 10.84
CA ILE A 2 -13.18 -32.19 11.99
C ILE A 2 -13.83 -30.91 11.45
N SER A 3 -15.07 -30.70 11.89
CA SER A 3 -15.90 -29.55 11.52
C SER A 3 -15.47 -28.35 12.34
N ASN A 4 -14.90 -27.32 11.68
CA ASN A 4 -14.68 -26.00 12.29
C ASN A 4 -15.98 -25.20 12.22
N LYS A 5 -16.69 -25.14 13.33
CA LYS A 5 -17.79 -24.21 13.57
C LYS A 5 -17.23 -22.79 13.56
N ILE A 6 -17.51 -22.05 12.50
CA ILE A 6 -17.34 -20.59 12.45
C ILE A 6 -18.37 -20.00 13.43
N LEU A 7 -17.87 -19.54 14.57
CA LEU A 7 -18.67 -18.81 15.55
C LEU A 7 -18.99 -17.43 14.96
N LYS A 8 -20.21 -17.25 14.50
CA LYS A 8 -20.72 -15.99 13.96
C LYS A 8 -20.74 -14.95 15.09
N GLN A 9 -19.80 -14.00 15.04
CA GLN A 9 -19.81 -12.77 15.86
C GLN A 9 -20.87 -11.80 15.33
N THR A 10 -22.14 -12.10 15.52
CA THR A 10 -23.24 -11.21 15.07
C THR A 10 -24.01 -10.54 16.20
N THR A 11 -23.62 -10.78 17.45
CA THR A 11 -24.41 -10.35 18.63
C THR A 11 -24.24 -8.90 19.09
N PRO A 12 -23.08 -8.22 18.98
CA PRO A 12 -22.98 -6.86 19.50
C PRO A 12 -23.58 -5.78 18.59
N ILE A 13 -23.67 -6.03 17.26
CA ILE A 13 -24.17 -5.04 16.30
C ILE A 13 -25.70 -4.86 16.39
N LEU A 14 -26.43 -5.95 16.66
CA LEU A 14 -27.89 -5.89 16.79
C LEU A 14 -28.35 -5.12 18.03
N LEU A 15 -27.61 -5.21 19.14
CA LEU A 15 -27.93 -4.47 20.38
C LEU A 15 -27.69 -2.96 20.21
N ILE A 16 -26.64 -2.55 19.48
CA ILE A 16 -26.33 -1.13 19.21
C ILE A 16 -27.38 -0.50 18.28
N LEU A 17 -27.85 -1.23 17.27
CA LEU A 17 -28.90 -0.74 16.35
C LEU A 17 -30.26 -0.62 17.04
N ALA A 18 -30.59 -1.50 17.98
CA ALA A 18 -31.80 -1.38 18.79
C ALA A 18 -31.74 -0.12 19.69
N PHE A 19 -30.56 0.25 20.20
CA PHE A 19 -30.39 1.39 21.09
C PHE A 19 -30.37 2.74 20.34
N THR A 20 -29.81 2.82 19.13
CA THR A 20 -29.80 4.04 18.32
C THR A 20 -31.16 4.34 17.67
N GLY A 21 -31.94 3.33 17.35
CA GLY A 21 -33.32 3.49 16.83
C GLY A 21 -34.29 4.04 17.87
N PHE A 22 -34.06 3.81 19.15
CA PHE A 22 -34.93 4.30 20.25
C PHE A 22 -34.69 5.77 20.64
N PHE A 23 -33.53 6.34 20.29
CA PHE A 23 -33.18 7.72 20.69
C PHE A 23 -33.67 8.80 19.71
N THR A 24 -34.22 8.46 18.55
CA THR A 24 -34.73 9.40 17.57
C THR A 24 -36.24 9.67 17.67
N GLY A 25 -36.94 9.00 18.57
CA GLY A 25 -38.36 9.22 18.82
C GLY A 25 -38.61 10.37 19.81
N LYS A 26 -39.46 11.31 19.42
CA LYS A 26 -39.84 12.53 20.17
C LYS A 26 -40.58 12.31 21.51
N ASN A 27 -40.48 11.15 22.16
CA ASN A 27 -41.15 10.89 23.42
C ASN A 27 -40.20 10.33 24.49
N PRO A 28 -39.82 11.12 25.53
CA PRO A 28 -38.91 10.67 26.59
C PRO A 28 -39.53 9.72 27.66
N HIS A 29 -40.78 9.28 27.49
CA HIS A 29 -41.50 8.57 28.55
C HIS A 29 -41.46 7.04 28.48
N TYR A 30 -40.77 6.42 27.54
CA TYR A 30 -40.80 4.94 27.33
C TYR A 30 -39.55 4.19 27.83
N VAL A 31 -38.64 4.79 28.56
CA VAL A 31 -37.39 4.13 29.02
C VAL A 31 -37.38 3.82 30.52
N SER A 32 -38.55 3.90 31.21
CA SER A 32 -38.63 3.70 32.66
C SER A 32 -38.61 2.22 33.13
N GLY A 33 -38.33 1.27 32.24
CA GLY A 33 -38.41 -0.17 32.57
C GLY A 33 -37.11 -0.96 32.60
N LEU A 34 -35.97 -0.35 32.21
CA LEU A 34 -34.68 -1.06 32.27
C LEU A 34 -34.03 -0.85 33.63
N SER A 35 -33.65 -1.95 34.31
CA SER A 35 -32.98 -1.86 35.60
C SER A 35 -31.65 -1.11 35.47
N PRO A 36 -31.20 -0.41 36.53
CA PRO A 36 -29.89 0.31 36.55
C PRO A 36 -28.73 -0.58 36.10
N PHE A 37 -28.82 -1.88 36.34
CA PHE A 37 -27.82 -2.87 35.92
C PHE A 37 -27.63 -2.92 34.40
N PHE A 38 -28.68 -2.82 33.59
CA PHE A 38 -28.55 -2.82 32.13
C PHE A 38 -27.94 -1.53 31.59
N TYR A 39 -28.18 -0.38 32.25
CA TYR A 39 -27.50 0.87 31.91
C TYR A 39 -26.01 0.82 32.20
N ASP A 40 -25.62 0.25 33.35
CA ASP A 40 -24.21 0.11 33.71
C ASP A 40 -23.51 -0.91 32.78
N LEU A 41 -24.15 -2.00 32.43
CA LEU A 41 -23.59 -3.00 31.50
C LEU A 41 -23.35 -2.40 30.11
N ALA A 42 -24.33 -1.72 29.53
CA ALA A 42 -24.22 -1.06 28.24
C ALA A 42 -23.13 0.04 28.22
N ARG A 43 -23.00 0.76 29.36
CA ARG A 43 -21.96 1.76 29.55
C ARG A 43 -20.56 1.14 29.59
N VAL A 44 -20.40 0.03 30.30
CA VAL A 44 -19.13 -0.71 30.38
C VAL A 44 -18.75 -1.27 29.02
N GLU A 45 -19.66 -1.90 28.30
CA GLU A 45 -19.41 -2.41 26.93
C GLU A 45 -18.99 -1.30 25.98
N THR A 46 -19.68 -0.15 26.02
CA THR A 46 -19.33 1.02 25.21
C THR A 46 -17.93 1.53 25.55
N ILE A 47 -17.58 1.64 26.84
CA ILE A 47 -16.25 2.09 27.28
C ILE A 47 -15.17 1.10 26.81
N VAL A 48 -15.40 -0.21 26.96
CA VAL A 48 -14.46 -1.26 26.50
C VAL A 48 -14.25 -1.18 24.99
N PHE A 49 -15.34 -1.07 24.22
CA PHE A 49 -15.29 -0.94 22.78
C PHE A 49 -14.52 0.32 22.33
N VAL A 50 -14.82 1.47 22.94
CA VAL A 50 -14.13 2.73 22.64
C VAL A 50 -12.64 2.65 22.99
N LYS A 51 -12.28 2.11 24.17
CA LYS A 51 -10.88 1.90 24.57
C LYS A 51 -10.14 0.97 23.60
N ALA A 52 -10.75 -0.15 23.22
CA ALA A 52 -10.16 -1.08 22.23
C ALA A 52 -9.94 -0.41 20.87
N LYS A 53 -10.90 0.39 20.40
CA LYS A 53 -10.80 1.14 19.15
C LYS A 53 -9.70 2.22 19.21
N LEU A 54 -9.59 2.92 20.33
CA LEU A 54 -8.53 3.93 20.52
C LEU A 54 -7.14 3.29 20.61
N SER A 55 -7.01 2.18 21.36
CA SER A 55 -5.76 1.41 21.43
C SER A 55 -5.32 0.90 20.06
N ARG A 56 -6.24 0.32 19.28
CA ARG A 56 -5.96 -0.14 17.91
C ARG A 56 -5.51 1.01 17.01
N ARG A 57 -6.18 2.17 17.05
CA ARG A 57 -5.77 3.36 16.29
C ARG A 57 -4.41 3.90 16.70
N ALA A 58 -4.06 3.82 18.00
CA ALA A 58 -2.76 4.20 18.49
C ALA A 58 -1.67 3.26 17.97
N GLN A 59 -1.90 1.94 17.98
CA GLN A 59 -0.99 0.94 17.42
C GLN A 59 -0.82 1.09 15.90
N GLU A 60 -1.91 1.35 15.16
CA GLU A 60 -1.86 1.58 13.72
C GLU A 60 -1.04 2.85 13.37
N ARG A 61 -1.15 3.91 14.20
CA ARG A 61 -0.32 5.13 14.04
C ARG A 61 1.13 4.87 14.35
N ASP A 62 1.44 4.25 15.48
CA ASP A 62 2.81 3.91 15.87
C ASP A 62 3.51 3.05 14.81
N TYR A 63 2.81 2.04 14.29
CA TYR A 63 3.32 1.24 13.17
C TYR A 63 3.55 2.08 11.91
N GLY A 64 2.64 3.00 11.59
CA GLY A 64 2.78 3.91 10.45
C GLY A 64 4.01 4.80 10.57
N ASP A 65 4.23 5.36 11.77
CA ASP A 65 5.39 6.21 12.06
C ASP A 65 6.71 5.42 12.01
N GLN A 66 6.73 4.20 12.53
CA GLN A 66 7.88 3.30 12.44
C GLN A 66 8.24 2.97 10.97
N VAL A 67 7.24 2.69 10.14
CA VAL A 67 7.45 2.42 8.70
C VAL A 67 7.97 3.67 7.99
N ARG A 68 7.40 4.84 8.28
CA ARG A 68 7.85 6.14 7.75
C ARG A 68 9.32 6.37 8.07
N ASN A 69 9.68 6.37 9.36
CA ASN A 69 11.05 6.59 9.83
C ASN A 69 12.03 5.59 9.19
N ARG A 70 11.58 4.37 8.97
CA ARG A 70 12.39 3.35 8.32
C ARG A 70 12.63 3.66 6.85
N ILE A 71 11.64 4.14 6.10
CA ILE A 71 11.79 4.55 4.71
C ILE A 71 12.74 5.74 4.61
N GLU A 72 12.56 6.76 5.44
CA GLU A 72 13.42 7.94 5.49
C GLU A 72 14.88 7.56 5.77
N LYS A 73 15.11 6.68 6.76
CA LYS A 73 16.45 6.16 7.06
C LYS A 73 17.03 5.35 5.90
N VAL A 74 16.21 4.63 5.13
CA VAL A 74 16.66 3.95 3.90
C VAL A 74 17.05 4.98 2.86
N ILE A 75 16.20 5.99 2.60
CA ILE A 75 16.45 7.01 1.56
C ILE A 75 17.73 7.80 1.87
N SER A 76 17.98 8.13 3.15
CA SER A 76 19.18 8.88 3.54
C SER A 76 20.51 8.19 3.19
N ASN A 77 20.50 6.90 2.87
CA ASN A 77 21.67 6.17 2.39
C ASN A 77 21.88 6.26 0.87
N TYR A 78 21.02 7.01 0.16
CA TYR A 78 21.07 7.13 -1.30
C TYR A 78 21.20 8.59 -1.73
N HIS A 79 21.89 8.82 -2.85
CA HIS A 79 21.90 10.12 -3.51
C HIS A 79 20.72 10.19 -4.48
N THR A 80 19.68 10.96 -4.12
CA THR A 80 18.45 11.05 -4.93
C THR A 80 18.61 11.98 -6.14
N GLY A 81 19.51 12.95 -6.07
CA GLY A 81 19.67 14.02 -7.04
C GLY A 81 18.56 15.07 -6.95
N LEU A 82 17.77 15.06 -5.89
CA LEU A 82 16.72 16.04 -5.58
C LEU A 82 17.18 16.98 -4.47
N ASP A 83 16.40 18.02 -4.22
CA ASP A 83 16.56 18.88 -3.05
C ASP A 83 15.96 18.22 -1.81
N GLU A 84 16.37 18.67 -0.62
CA GLU A 84 15.94 18.14 0.67
C GLU A 84 14.40 18.12 0.83
N LYS A 85 13.71 19.14 0.34
CA LYS A 85 12.26 19.23 0.39
C LYS A 85 11.58 18.08 -0.39
N ASN A 86 12.11 17.74 -1.55
CA ASN A 86 11.58 16.65 -2.37
C ASN A 86 12.01 15.28 -1.82
N ASP A 87 13.18 15.17 -1.21
CA ASP A 87 13.64 13.93 -0.57
C ASP A 87 12.68 13.48 0.54
N VAL A 88 12.29 14.40 1.42
CA VAL A 88 11.30 14.14 2.47
C VAL A 88 9.97 13.70 1.87
N ARG A 89 9.54 14.30 0.76
CA ARG A 89 8.26 13.97 0.11
C ARG A 89 8.25 12.62 -0.59
N ILE A 90 9.41 12.04 -0.95
CA ILE A 90 9.45 10.69 -1.53
C ILE A 90 8.77 9.67 -0.61
N THR A 91 9.02 9.77 0.70
CA THR A 91 8.38 8.89 1.69
C THR A 91 6.86 8.98 1.62
N GLU A 92 6.30 10.20 1.55
CA GLU A 92 4.85 10.40 1.44
C GLU A 92 4.28 9.76 0.17
N TRP A 93 4.91 10.00 -0.98
CA TRP A 93 4.45 9.43 -2.24
C TRP A 93 4.52 7.89 -2.26
N ILE A 94 5.51 7.29 -1.58
CA ILE A 94 5.57 5.83 -1.40
C ILE A 94 4.41 5.36 -0.53
N LEU A 95 4.14 6.02 0.61
CA LEU A 95 3.04 5.68 1.52
C LEU A 95 1.68 5.79 0.82
N GLU A 96 1.44 6.88 0.09
CA GLU A 96 0.20 7.11 -0.67
C GLU A 96 -0.02 6.03 -1.75
N ALA A 97 1.01 5.77 -2.56
CA ALA A 97 0.94 4.76 -3.60
C ALA A 97 0.72 3.35 -3.02
N SER A 98 1.39 3.04 -1.91
CA SER A 98 1.24 1.76 -1.21
C SER A 98 -0.16 1.58 -0.67
N LYS A 99 -0.70 2.59 -0.01
CA LYS A 99 -2.07 2.59 0.51
C LYS A 99 -3.10 2.40 -0.61
N LYS A 100 -2.89 3.09 -1.74
CA LYS A 100 -3.81 3.04 -2.89
C LYS A 100 -3.96 1.64 -3.49
N TYR A 101 -2.88 0.86 -3.52
CA TYR A 101 -2.86 -0.47 -4.16
C TYR A 101 -2.71 -1.63 -3.16
N GLY A 102 -2.73 -1.36 -1.85
CA GLY A 102 -2.60 -2.38 -0.81
C GLY A 102 -1.22 -3.02 -0.72
N TYR A 103 -0.15 -2.30 -1.08
CA TYR A 103 1.22 -2.77 -0.94
C TYR A 103 1.81 -2.42 0.42
N ASP A 104 2.75 -3.25 0.89
CA ASP A 104 3.66 -2.86 1.97
C ASP A 104 4.55 -1.70 1.47
N PRO A 105 4.62 -0.55 2.16
CA PRO A 105 5.46 0.56 1.72
C PRO A 105 6.94 0.21 1.59
N LEU A 106 7.47 -0.67 2.45
CA LEU A 106 8.85 -1.16 2.35
C LEU A 106 9.08 -2.03 1.10
N PHE A 107 8.03 -2.68 0.59
CA PHE A 107 8.11 -3.40 -0.67
C PHE A 107 8.22 -2.44 -1.87
N LEU A 108 7.45 -1.36 -1.93
CA LEU A 108 7.63 -0.32 -2.96
C LEU A 108 8.99 0.36 -2.84
N THR A 109 9.46 0.61 -1.63
CA THR A 109 10.82 1.11 -1.36
C THR A 109 11.88 0.18 -1.96
N ALA A 110 11.76 -1.13 -1.76
CA ALA A 110 12.67 -2.11 -2.34
C ALA A 110 12.63 -2.15 -3.87
N LEU A 111 11.46 -1.93 -4.45
CA LEU A 111 11.31 -1.83 -5.91
C LEU A 111 12.05 -0.61 -6.44
N ILE A 112 11.89 0.58 -5.84
CA ILE A 112 12.60 1.81 -6.23
C ILE A 112 14.12 1.63 -6.09
N ILE A 113 14.60 1.01 -5.00
CA ILE A 113 16.03 0.68 -4.85
C ILE A 113 16.50 -0.19 -6.01
N THR A 114 15.70 -1.20 -6.38
CA THR A 114 16.07 -2.13 -7.47
C THR A 114 16.17 -1.44 -8.81
N GLU A 115 15.28 -0.48 -9.08
CA GLU A 115 15.17 0.24 -10.36
C GLU A 115 16.21 1.33 -10.52
N SER A 116 16.36 2.20 -9.54
CA SER A 116 17.16 3.42 -9.68
C SER A 116 18.15 3.68 -8.55
N SER A 117 18.14 2.87 -7.48
CA SER A 117 18.81 3.22 -6.21
C SER A 117 18.42 4.63 -5.73
N PHE A 118 17.13 4.97 -5.85
CA PHE A 118 16.55 6.27 -5.55
C PHE A 118 17.07 7.45 -6.41
N TYR A 119 17.92 7.23 -7.42
CA TYR A 119 18.38 8.33 -8.26
C TYR A 119 17.26 8.80 -9.21
N ASN A 120 16.72 9.99 -8.96
CA ASN A 120 15.57 10.52 -9.70
C ASN A 120 15.84 10.72 -11.20
N TRP A 121 17.07 11.07 -11.56
CA TRP A 121 17.48 11.35 -12.94
C TRP A 121 17.96 10.11 -13.70
N ALA A 122 17.75 8.91 -13.12
CA ALA A 122 18.19 7.68 -13.72
C ALA A 122 17.59 7.47 -15.11
N LYS A 123 18.46 7.05 -16.04
CA LYS A 123 18.12 6.67 -17.43
C LYS A 123 18.81 5.37 -17.75
N SER A 124 18.06 4.37 -18.17
CA SER A 124 18.64 3.11 -18.64
C SER A 124 19.03 3.18 -20.13
N ASN A 125 19.89 2.26 -20.57
CA ASN A 125 20.25 2.11 -21.98
C ASN A 125 19.03 1.76 -22.87
N ARG A 126 17.92 1.31 -22.28
CA ARG A 126 16.67 1.02 -22.98
C ARG A 126 15.66 2.17 -22.90
N GLY A 127 16.07 3.34 -22.39
CA GLY A 127 15.26 4.54 -22.32
C GLY A 127 14.28 4.61 -21.14
N ALA A 128 14.33 3.67 -20.19
CA ALA A 128 13.56 3.77 -18.95
C ALA A 128 14.05 4.95 -18.10
N ARG A 129 13.16 5.62 -17.34
CA ARG A 129 13.44 6.88 -16.66
C ARG A 129 12.84 6.98 -15.28
N GLY A 130 13.54 7.70 -14.39
CA GLY A 130 13.08 8.10 -13.07
C GLY A 130 13.20 7.00 -12.02
N LEU A 131 12.63 7.26 -10.85
CA LEU A 131 12.74 6.41 -9.66
C LEU A 131 12.31 4.97 -9.88
N MET A 132 11.23 4.75 -10.63
CA MET A 132 10.65 3.44 -10.92
C MET A 132 10.92 2.95 -12.36
N GLN A 133 11.87 3.57 -13.05
CA GLN A 133 12.38 3.18 -14.37
C GLN A 133 11.28 2.84 -15.40
N LEU A 134 10.36 3.77 -15.59
CA LEU A 134 9.30 3.60 -16.58
C LEU A 134 9.77 3.92 -17.99
N ASN A 135 9.43 3.04 -18.95
CA ASN A 135 9.63 3.35 -20.35
C ASN A 135 8.62 4.41 -20.80
N PRO A 136 9.04 5.47 -21.55
CA PRO A 136 8.16 6.53 -22.00
C PRO A 136 6.90 6.07 -22.72
N ALA A 137 7.00 5.09 -23.64
CA ALA A 137 5.84 4.57 -24.35
C ALA A 137 4.82 3.90 -23.40
N THR A 138 5.31 3.15 -22.40
CA THR A 138 4.45 2.59 -21.35
C THR A 138 3.83 3.69 -20.52
N ALA A 139 4.60 4.68 -20.10
CA ALA A 139 4.15 5.74 -19.21
C ALA A 139 3.08 6.65 -19.86
N VAL A 140 3.13 6.91 -21.16
CA VAL A 140 2.08 7.63 -21.90
C VAL A 140 0.75 6.91 -21.77
N ALA A 141 0.73 5.59 -22.01
CA ALA A 141 -0.48 4.79 -21.88
C ALA A 141 -1.02 4.80 -20.44
N LEU A 142 -0.14 4.62 -19.45
CA LEU A 142 -0.52 4.66 -18.03
C LEU A 142 -1.05 6.04 -17.61
N ALA A 143 -0.45 7.12 -18.08
CA ALA A 143 -0.88 8.48 -17.80
C ALA A 143 -2.29 8.74 -18.35
N SER A 144 -2.58 8.26 -19.56
CA SER A 144 -3.92 8.34 -20.16
C SER A 144 -4.95 7.56 -19.32
N GLU A 145 -4.65 6.33 -18.93
CA GLU A 145 -5.54 5.48 -18.11
C GLU A 145 -5.82 6.07 -16.72
N THR A 146 -4.82 6.71 -16.11
CA THR A 146 -4.94 7.32 -14.77
C THR A 146 -5.40 8.78 -14.81
N ARG A 147 -5.63 9.35 -16.00
CA ARG A 147 -5.90 10.79 -16.21
C ARG A 147 -4.82 11.70 -15.65
N LEU A 148 -3.59 11.21 -15.54
CA LEU A 148 -2.46 11.99 -15.07
C LEU A 148 -2.00 12.95 -16.18
N LYS A 149 -1.80 14.23 -15.83
CA LYS A 149 -1.34 15.24 -16.78
C LYS A 149 0.04 14.93 -17.31
N TRP A 150 0.12 14.47 -18.56
CA TRP A 150 1.37 14.17 -19.25
C TRP A 150 1.94 15.41 -19.94
N LYS A 151 3.19 15.77 -19.62
CA LYS A 151 3.93 16.88 -20.22
C LYS A 151 5.20 16.43 -20.95
N GLY A 152 5.08 15.33 -21.71
CA GLY A 152 6.24 14.70 -22.36
C GLY A 152 7.07 13.86 -21.37
N THR A 153 8.23 13.40 -21.86
CA THR A 153 9.10 12.48 -21.11
C THR A 153 9.70 13.08 -19.85
N ARG A 154 9.67 14.40 -19.70
CA ARG A 154 10.08 15.10 -18.45
C ARG A 154 9.19 14.75 -17.26
N THR A 155 7.93 14.38 -17.52
CA THR A 155 7.01 13.90 -16.48
C THR A 155 7.57 12.70 -15.68
N LEU A 156 8.45 11.90 -16.29
CA LEU A 156 9.08 10.77 -15.63
C LEU A 156 10.20 11.14 -14.64
N PHE A 157 10.61 12.39 -14.60
CA PHE A 157 11.52 12.93 -13.59
C PHE A 157 10.81 13.73 -12.50
N ASP A 158 9.47 13.81 -12.57
CA ASP A 158 8.63 14.26 -11.47
C ASP A 158 8.44 13.05 -10.53
N PRO A 159 9.01 13.05 -9.31
CA PRO A 159 9.05 11.87 -8.46
C PRO A 159 7.67 11.39 -8.05
N GLU A 160 6.74 12.30 -7.76
CA GLU A 160 5.35 11.97 -7.44
C GLU A 160 4.69 11.18 -8.57
N LYS A 161 4.76 11.71 -9.78
CA LYS A 161 4.14 11.09 -10.96
C LYS A 161 4.81 9.79 -11.34
N ASN A 162 6.12 9.71 -11.20
CA ASN A 162 6.88 8.50 -11.51
C ASN A 162 6.51 7.36 -10.55
N ILE A 163 6.45 7.64 -9.23
CA ILE A 163 6.05 6.65 -8.22
C ILE A 163 4.59 6.23 -8.43
N ALA A 164 3.68 7.19 -8.65
CA ALA A 164 2.27 6.88 -8.88
C ALA A 164 2.04 5.99 -10.11
N LEU A 165 2.68 6.32 -11.25
CA LEU A 165 2.59 5.53 -12.48
C LEU A 165 3.27 4.17 -12.34
N GLY A 166 4.41 4.08 -11.66
CA GLY A 166 5.14 2.84 -11.44
C GLY A 166 4.35 1.86 -10.55
N ALA A 167 3.77 2.36 -9.46
CA ALA A 167 2.90 1.56 -8.58
C ALA A 167 1.64 1.09 -9.33
N TYR A 168 1.04 1.95 -10.15
CA TYR A 168 -0.08 1.58 -11.01
C TYR A 168 0.32 0.50 -12.02
N TYR A 169 1.48 0.64 -12.66
CA TYR A 169 1.99 -0.38 -13.60
C TYR A 169 2.21 -1.73 -12.94
N LEU A 170 2.80 -1.72 -11.73
CA LEU A 170 2.94 -2.95 -10.94
C LEU A 170 1.58 -3.58 -10.64
N ASN A 171 0.60 -2.78 -10.21
CA ASN A 171 -0.75 -3.26 -9.93
C ASN A 171 -1.41 -3.90 -11.18
N LYS A 172 -1.23 -3.29 -12.35
CA LYS A 172 -1.67 -3.91 -13.63
C LYS A 172 -0.99 -5.27 -13.87
N MET A 173 0.28 -5.40 -13.54
CA MET A 173 1.00 -6.68 -13.70
C MET A 173 0.51 -7.72 -12.70
N VAL A 174 0.27 -7.34 -11.44
CA VAL A 174 -0.31 -8.24 -10.42
C VAL A 174 -1.69 -8.73 -10.85
N ASN A 175 -2.57 -7.83 -11.26
CA ASN A 175 -3.92 -8.20 -11.73
C ASN A 175 -3.89 -9.09 -12.98
N ARG A 176 -2.87 -8.93 -13.84
CA ARG A 176 -2.76 -9.68 -15.08
C ARG A 176 -2.18 -11.08 -14.90
N PHE A 177 -1.25 -11.27 -13.99
CA PHE A 177 -0.51 -12.52 -13.83
C PHE A 177 -0.89 -13.31 -12.59
N GLY A 178 -1.63 -12.69 -11.62
CA GLY A 178 -2.14 -13.35 -10.41
C GLY A 178 -1.07 -13.73 -9.37
N ASP A 179 0.21 -13.61 -9.71
CA ASP A 179 1.34 -13.94 -8.85
C ASP A 179 2.34 -12.77 -8.80
N LEU A 180 2.80 -12.42 -7.60
CA LEU A 180 3.69 -11.29 -7.39
C LEU A 180 5.06 -11.47 -8.07
N ASN A 181 5.62 -12.69 -8.08
CA ASN A 181 6.91 -12.95 -8.73
C ASN A 181 6.79 -12.78 -10.25
N LEU A 182 5.72 -13.32 -10.84
CA LEU A 182 5.44 -13.15 -12.27
C LEU A 182 5.14 -11.67 -12.60
N ALA A 183 4.43 -10.96 -11.74
CA ALA A 183 4.16 -9.53 -11.91
C ALA A 183 5.45 -8.70 -11.92
N LEU A 184 6.38 -8.98 -11.01
CA LEU A 184 7.70 -8.35 -10.97
C LEU A 184 8.52 -8.67 -12.23
N GLU A 185 8.53 -9.92 -12.68
CA GLU A 185 9.21 -10.29 -13.94
C GLU A 185 8.53 -9.63 -15.16
N ALA A 186 7.20 -9.48 -15.14
CA ALA A 186 6.46 -8.74 -16.17
C ALA A 186 6.78 -7.23 -16.15
N TYR A 187 6.93 -6.66 -14.97
CA TYR A 187 7.34 -5.27 -14.79
C TYR A 187 8.69 -5.00 -15.48
N ASN A 188 9.67 -5.85 -15.21
CA ASN A 188 11.03 -5.71 -15.74
C ASN A 188 11.16 -6.09 -17.23
N HIS A 189 10.57 -7.19 -17.65
CA HIS A 189 10.72 -7.71 -19.02
C HIS A 189 9.69 -7.15 -20.01
N GLY A 190 8.59 -6.59 -19.50
CA GLY A 190 7.37 -6.31 -20.23
C GLY A 190 6.45 -7.53 -20.34
N PRO A 191 5.12 -7.33 -20.26
CA PRO A 191 4.14 -8.42 -20.17
C PRO A 191 4.11 -9.32 -21.40
N SER A 192 4.35 -8.79 -22.60
CA SER A 192 4.37 -9.57 -23.83
C SER A 192 5.58 -10.51 -23.90
N ARG A 193 6.75 -10.04 -23.46
CA ARG A 193 7.98 -10.85 -23.40
C ARG A 193 7.85 -11.95 -22.35
N LEU A 194 7.31 -11.63 -21.14
CA LEU A 194 7.08 -12.63 -20.12
C LEU A 194 6.15 -13.74 -20.63
N ARG A 195 5.01 -13.39 -21.25
CA ARG A 195 4.10 -14.40 -21.84
C ARG A 195 4.79 -15.31 -22.86
N ARG A 196 5.70 -14.76 -23.70
CA ARG A 196 6.48 -15.55 -24.64
C ARG A 196 7.43 -16.53 -23.92
N TYR A 197 8.07 -16.11 -22.83
CA TYR A 197 8.90 -16.98 -21.99
C TYR A 197 8.08 -18.13 -21.40
N LEU A 198 6.94 -17.80 -20.78
CA LEU A 198 6.07 -18.81 -20.16
C LEU A 198 5.55 -19.84 -21.18
N ARG A 199 5.18 -19.41 -22.40
CA ARG A 199 4.78 -20.35 -23.49
C ARG A 199 5.90 -21.28 -23.91
N LYS A 200 7.16 -20.91 -23.71
CA LYS A 200 8.33 -21.76 -23.95
C LYS A 200 8.75 -22.59 -22.75
N GLY A 201 7.94 -22.65 -21.69
CA GLY A 201 8.27 -23.35 -20.44
C GLY A 201 9.32 -22.65 -19.56
N TYR A 202 9.74 -21.43 -19.92
CA TYR A 202 10.74 -20.68 -19.17
C TYR A 202 10.09 -19.64 -18.26
N GLN A 203 10.34 -19.75 -16.94
CA GLN A 203 9.90 -18.80 -15.92
C GLN A 203 11.10 -18.03 -15.35
N PRO A 204 11.33 -16.78 -15.73
CA PRO A 204 12.38 -15.96 -15.13
C PRO A 204 12.09 -15.69 -13.65
N LYS A 205 13.14 -15.62 -12.81
CA LYS A 205 13.03 -15.40 -11.36
C LYS A 205 14.12 -14.47 -10.82
N ARG A 206 14.98 -13.93 -11.69
CA ARG A 206 16.16 -13.17 -11.27
C ARG A 206 15.75 -11.81 -10.68
N TYR A 207 14.86 -11.13 -11.37
CA TYR A 207 14.44 -9.79 -10.97
C TYR A 207 13.56 -9.83 -9.70
N SER A 208 12.55 -10.70 -9.68
CA SER A 208 11.70 -10.87 -8.51
C SER A 208 12.49 -11.25 -7.25
N ARG A 209 13.45 -12.17 -7.38
CA ARG A 209 14.36 -12.52 -6.27
C ARG A 209 15.18 -11.32 -5.79
N LYS A 210 15.66 -10.46 -6.69
CA LYS A 210 16.42 -9.24 -6.33
C LYS A 210 15.56 -8.29 -5.50
N VAL A 211 14.36 -7.97 -5.98
CA VAL A 211 13.42 -7.08 -5.26
C VAL A 211 13.08 -7.64 -3.87
N LEU A 212 12.69 -8.91 -3.81
CA LEU A 212 12.29 -9.56 -2.55
C LEU A 212 13.46 -9.74 -1.57
N LYS A 213 14.70 -9.90 -2.06
CA LYS A 213 15.89 -9.90 -1.20
C LYS A 213 16.09 -8.54 -0.54
N ILE A 214 15.98 -7.45 -1.30
CA ILE A 214 16.08 -6.08 -0.78
C ILE A 214 14.93 -5.81 0.20
N TYR A 215 13.70 -6.15 -0.15
CA TYR A 215 12.54 -6.01 0.72
C TYR A 215 12.76 -6.69 2.08
N ARG A 216 13.20 -7.96 2.09
CA ARG A 216 13.50 -8.66 3.33
C ARG A 216 14.61 -7.98 4.13
N LYS A 217 15.66 -7.50 3.45
CA LYS A 217 16.74 -6.75 4.10
C LYS A 217 16.20 -5.52 4.83
N ILE A 218 15.49 -4.64 4.13
CA ILE A 218 14.99 -3.40 4.71
C ILE A 218 13.84 -3.60 5.70
N ARG A 219 13.14 -4.72 5.66
CA ARG A 219 12.06 -5.03 6.60
C ARG A 219 12.54 -5.60 7.93
N PHE A 220 13.53 -6.50 7.91
CA PHE A 220 13.88 -7.35 9.05
C PHE A 220 15.27 -7.12 9.61
N GLN A 221 16.16 -6.41 8.92
CA GLN A 221 17.50 -6.14 9.40
C GLN A 221 17.60 -4.72 9.99
N PRO A 222 18.52 -4.48 10.96
CA PRO A 222 18.87 -3.12 11.38
C PRO A 222 19.32 -2.28 10.17
N ILE A 223 18.87 -1.04 10.08
CA ILE A 223 19.28 -0.08 9.05
C ILE A 223 20.13 0.99 9.70
#